data_5370db96650a32ac7dc0140e36d12019
#
_entry.id   5370db96650a32ac7dc0140e36d12019
#
_cell.length_a   1.000
_cell.length_b   1.000
_cell.length_c   1.000
_cell.angle_alpha   90.00
_cell.angle_beta   90.00
_cell.angle_gamma   90.00
#
_symmetry.space_group_name_H-M   'P 1'
#
loop_
_entity.id
_entity.type
_entity.pdbx_description
1 polymer ?
#
loop_
_entity_poly.entity_id
_entity_poly.type
_entity_poly.pdbx_seq_one_letter_code
_entity_poly.pdbx_strand_id
1 'polypeptide(L)'
;MRWQTTPPPRWLIASGSLPPGTPDDFYARLVQALSGRGVRVVIDTSGLPLAAALQAGVALVKPSLRELRDLLQQPLEQAADWCAAARSLVRSGAADTVALSVGEQGAVLATREGVWQAPALNVPATTGTTGAGDCFLAALVWALDRGDAPAEALRWGVAAGAAALLHPGTTLAQADDVQRLVRSVPAPVAFTPQP
;
A
#
# COMPACT_ATOMS: atom_id res chain seq x y z
N MET A 1 12.55 -25.87 6.85
CA MET A 1 11.19 -25.92 7.42
C MET A 1 10.18 -25.97 6.25
N ARG A 2 9.45 -27.06 6.06
CA ARG A 2 8.42 -27.13 5.01
C ARG A 2 7.14 -26.55 5.58
N TRP A 3 6.68 -25.44 5.03
CA TRP A 3 5.33 -24.93 5.30
C TRP A 3 4.33 -25.92 4.71
N GLN A 4 3.71 -26.73 5.58
CA GLN A 4 2.61 -27.62 5.20
C GLN A 4 1.28 -26.90 5.45
N THR A 5 1.06 -25.79 4.76
CA THR A 5 -0.27 -25.18 4.70
C THR A 5 -0.89 -25.56 3.37
N THR A 6 -1.95 -26.29 3.40
CA THR A 6 -2.75 -26.60 2.23
C THR A 6 -4.12 -25.95 2.41
N PRO A 7 -4.55 -25.05 1.56
CA PRO A 7 -3.85 -24.48 0.39
C PRO A 7 -2.80 -23.42 0.75
N PRO A 8 -1.84 -23.09 -0.16
CA PRO A 8 -0.89 -22.01 0.07
C PRO A 8 -1.65 -20.67 0.21
N PRO A 9 -1.12 -19.72 1.00
CA PRO A 9 -1.73 -18.39 1.13
C PRO A 9 -1.77 -17.69 -0.23
N ARG A 10 -2.86 -17.00 -0.53
CA ARG A 10 -2.96 -16.17 -1.74
C ARG A 10 -2.09 -14.92 -1.67
N TRP A 11 -1.94 -14.36 -0.47
CA TRP A 11 -1.17 -13.17 -0.21
C TRP A 11 -0.16 -13.40 0.91
N LEU A 12 1.02 -12.82 0.74
CA LEU A 12 2.02 -12.69 1.79
C LEU A 12 2.36 -11.21 1.93
N ILE A 13 2.13 -10.64 3.10
CA ILE A 13 2.46 -9.25 3.42
C ILE A 13 3.73 -9.26 4.25
N ALA A 14 4.76 -8.56 3.75
CA ALA A 14 5.99 -8.32 4.46
C ALA A 14 6.14 -6.80 4.67
N SER A 15 6.01 -6.38 5.93
CA SER A 15 6.02 -4.98 6.34
C SER A 15 7.11 -4.73 7.37
N GLY A 16 7.71 -3.55 7.31
CA GLY A 16 8.68 -3.03 8.26
C GLY A 16 10.10 -2.93 7.73
N SER A 17 10.95 -2.27 8.52
CA SER A 17 12.37 -2.14 8.26
C SER A 17 13.11 -3.44 8.57
N LEU A 18 14.15 -3.73 7.81
CA LEU A 18 14.99 -4.89 8.08
C LEU A 18 15.85 -4.67 9.34
N PRO A 19 16.02 -5.70 10.19
CA PRO A 19 16.93 -5.62 11.34
C PRO A 19 18.37 -5.37 10.89
N PRO A 20 19.22 -4.76 11.75
CA PRO A 20 20.63 -4.58 11.47
C PRO A 20 21.31 -5.91 11.10
N GLY A 21 22.15 -5.88 10.06
CA GLY A 21 22.86 -7.07 9.55
C GLY A 21 22.05 -7.93 8.57
N THR A 22 20.78 -7.63 8.34
CA THR A 22 19.99 -8.28 7.27
C THR A 22 20.37 -7.65 5.92
N PRO A 23 20.69 -8.43 4.88
CA PRO A 23 21.00 -7.90 3.56
C PRO A 23 19.81 -7.09 2.97
N ASP A 24 20.12 -5.99 2.28
CA ASP A 24 19.10 -5.11 1.67
C ASP A 24 18.22 -5.84 0.63
N ASP A 25 18.70 -6.91 0.04
CA ASP A 25 17.97 -7.73 -0.94
C ASP A 25 17.07 -8.83 -0.31
N PHE A 26 16.90 -8.81 1.04
CA PHE A 26 16.09 -9.84 1.73
C PHE A 26 14.67 -9.96 1.17
N TYR A 27 13.98 -8.84 0.99
CA TYR A 27 12.63 -8.84 0.42
C TYR A 27 12.62 -9.27 -1.06
N ALA A 28 13.64 -8.88 -1.83
CA ALA A 28 13.78 -9.34 -3.21
C ALA A 28 13.95 -10.86 -3.30
N ARG A 29 14.77 -11.45 -2.44
CA ARG A 29 14.93 -12.91 -2.32
C ARG A 29 13.64 -13.59 -1.90
N LEU A 30 12.87 -12.98 -1.00
CA LEU A 30 11.55 -13.50 -0.60
C LEU A 30 10.59 -13.55 -1.79
N VAL A 31 10.52 -12.48 -2.58
CA VAL A 31 9.71 -12.42 -3.81
C VAL A 31 10.12 -13.52 -4.78
N GLN A 32 11.43 -13.65 -5.05
CA GLN A 32 11.96 -14.67 -5.95
C GLN A 32 11.66 -16.10 -5.47
N ALA A 33 11.79 -16.36 -4.16
CA ALA A 33 11.51 -17.67 -3.56
C ALA A 33 10.04 -18.08 -3.67
N LEU A 34 9.12 -17.12 -3.80
CA LEU A 34 7.68 -17.33 -3.93
C LEU A 34 7.19 -17.25 -5.39
N SER A 35 8.05 -16.85 -6.31
CA SER A 35 7.74 -16.77 -7.74
C SER A 35 7.25 -18.14 -8.27
N GLY A 36 6.20 -18.12 -9.08
CA GLY A 36 5.59 -19.34 -9.64
C GLY A 36 4.80 -20.20 -8.65
N ARG A 37 4.69 -19.79 -7.37
CA ARG A 37 3.93 -20.55 -6.34
C ARG A 37 2.48 -20.09 -6.17
N GLY A 38 2.03 -19.11 -6.96
CA GLY A 38 0.69 -18.55 -6.85
C GLY A 38 0.48 -17.61 -5.64
N VAL A 39 1.56 -17.24 -4.93
CA VAL A 39 1.53 -16.33 -3.79
C VAL A 39 1.81 -14.91 -4.26
N ARG A 40 0.89 -13.99 -3.98
CA ARG A 40 1.06 -12.56 -4.27
C ARG A 40 1.81 -11.89 -3.11
N VAL A 41 2.99 -11.36 -3.39
CA VAL A 41 3.82 -10.73 -2.34
C VAL A 41 3.55 -9.23 -2.29
N VAL A 42 3.25 -8.75 -1.08
CA VAL A 42 3.03 -7.35 -0.74
C VAL A 42 4.21 -6.86 0.08
N ILE A 43 4.79 -5.74 -0.31
CA ILE A 43 5.95 -5.15 0.37
C ILE A 43 5.61 -3.76 0.89
N ASP A 44 5.91 -3.55 2.17
CA ASP A 44 5.84 -2.25 2.83
C ASP A 44 7.14 -2.02 3.59
N THR A 45 8.08 -1.34 2.97
CA THR A 45 9.41 -1.02 3.51
C THR A 45 9.97 0.23 2.85
N SER A 46 11.16 0.66 3.22
CA SER A 46 11.78 1.89 2.70
C SER A 46 13.23 1.67 2.26
N GLY A 47 13.81 2.67 1.59
CA GLY A 47 15.23 2.72 1.23
C GLY A 47 15.68 1.63 0.27
N LEU A 48 16.91 1.11 0.48
CA LEU A 48 17.48 0.09 -0.38
C LEU A 48 16.66 -1.22 -0.45
N PRO A 49 16.07 -1.73 0.65
CA PRO A 49 15.20 -2.89 0.60
C PRO A 49 13.96 -2.70 -0.28
N LEU A 50 13.38 -1.49 -0.30
CA LEU A 50 12.28 -1.15 -1.21
C LEU A 50 12.72 -1.18 -2.67
N ALA A 51 13.86 -0.54 -2.97
CA ALA A 51 14.42 -0.51 -4.32
C ALA A 51 14.72 -1.94 -4.84
N ALA A 52 15.33 -2.77 -4.02
CA ALA A 52 15.64 -4.16 -4.37
C ALA A 52 14.37 -5.00 -4.61
N ALA A 53 13.35 -4.83 -3.76
CA ALA A 53 12.07 -5.53 -3.92
C ALA A 53 11.36 -5.16 -5.23
N LEU A 54 11.37 -3.86 -5.59
CA LEU A 54 10.78 -3.38 -6.84
C LEU A 54 11.53 -3.89 -8.09
N GLN A 55 12.85 -4.08 -8.00
CA GLN A 55 13.62 -4.72 -9.09
C GLN A 55 13.24 -6.18 -9.29
N ALA A 56 12.82 -6.88 -8.24
CA ALA A 56 12.37 -8.26 -8.31
C ALA A 56 10.94 -8.41 -8.85
N GLY A 57 10.15 -7.33 -8.88
CA GLY A 57 8.76 -7.31 -9.30
C GLY A 57 7.82 -7.84 -8.22
N VAL A 58 6.99 -6.97 -7.61
CA VAL A 58 6.09 -7.32 -6.52
C VAL A 58 4.62 -7.25 -6.95
N ALA A 59 3.74 -8.00 -6.28
CA ALA A 59 2.31 -7.91 -6.57
C ALA A 59 1.72 -6.57 -6.09
N LEU A 60 2.17 -6.08 -4.93
CA LEU A 60 1.75 -4.79 -4.40
C LEU A 60 2.86 -4.17 -3.57
N VAL A 61 3.05 -2.87 -3.71
CA VAL A 61 3.93 -2.06 -2.86
C VAL A 61 3.15 -0.90 -2.25
N LYS A 62 3.46 -0.57 -0.97
CA LYS A 62 2.84 0.58 -0.29
C LYS A 62 3.90 1.60 0.17
N PRO A 63 4.44 2.45 -0.67
CA PRO A 63 5.28 3.55 -0.24
C PRO A 63 4.45 4.68 0.38
N SER A 64 5.05 5.44 1.29
CA SER A 64 4.63 6.80 1.60
C SER A 64 5.15 7.77 0.52
N LEU A 65 4.58 8.99 0.46
CA LEU A 65 5.06 10.00 -0.47
C LEU A 65 6.55 10.33 -0.25
N ARG A 66 7.02 10.34 1.00
CA ARG A 66 8.44 10.56 1.32
C ARG A 66 9.30 9.44 0.73
N GLU A 67 8.94 8.20 0.96
CA GLU A 67 9.66 7.04 0.46
C GLU A 67 9.69 6.98 -1.07
N LEU A 68 8.58 7.36 -1.71
CA LEU A 68 8.52 7.43 -3.17
C LEU A 68 9.40 8.55 -3.73
N ARG A 69 9.45 9.73 -3.08
CA ARG A 69 10.37 10.83 -3.40
C ARG A 69 11.82 10.39 -3.29
N ASP A 70 12.16 9.72 -2.17
CA ASP A 70 13.50 9.22 -1.92
C ASP A 70 13.91 8.14 -2.94
N LEU A 71 12.98 7.25 -3.29
CA LEU A 71 13.22 6.19 -4.28
C LEU A 71 13.48 6.75 -5.69
N LEU A 72 12.65 7.72 -6.12
CA LEU A 72 12.69 8.26 -7.48
C LEU A 72 13.62 9.47 -7.62
N GLN A 73 14.12 10.02 -6.50
CA GLN A 73 14.90 11.27 -6.47
C GLN A 73 14.15 12.43 -7.17
N GLN A 74 12.85 12.53 -6.92
CA GLN A 74 11.95 13.52 -7.51
C GLN A 74 11.14 14.22 -6.43
N PRO A 75 10.85 15.53 -6.56
CA PRO A 75 10.13 16.29 -5.54
C PRO A 75 8.66 15.89 -5.40
N LEU A 76 8.00 15.42 -6.47
CA LEU A 76 6.59 14.98 -6.50
C LEU A 76 5.68 15.96 -5.73
N GLU A 77 5.54 17.19 -6.22
CA GLU A 77 4.90 18.27 -5.47
C GLU A 77 3.38 18.23 -5.54
N GLN A 78 2.84 17.76 -6.66
CA GLN A 78 1.41 17.81 -6.95
C GLN A 78 0.79 16.42 -7.08
N ALA A 79 -0.53 16.35 -6.96
CA ALA A 79 -1.29 15.10 -7.11
C ALA A 79 -1.06 14.44 -8.47
N ALA A 80 -0.89 15.22 -9.53
CA ALA A 80 -0.56 14.70 -10.86
C ALA A 80 0.79 13.96 -10.87
N ASP A 81 1.80 14.49 -10.14
CA ASP A 81 3.11 13.86 -10.03
C ASP A 81 3.02 12.53 -9.29
N TRP A 82 2.23 12.46 -8.21
CA TRP A 82 2.04 11.23 -7.44
C TRP A 82 1.38 10.14 -8.28
N CYS A 83 0.33 10.50 -9.01
CA CYS A 83 -0.37 9.59 -9.90
C CYS A 83 0.53 9.10 -11.03
N ALA A 84 1.30 10.00 -11.64
CA ALA A 84 2.23 9.66 -12.71
C ALA A 84 3.36 8.75 -12.21
N ALA A 85 3.95 9.03 -11.05
CA ALA A 85 4.99 8.23 -10.43
C ALA A 85 4.50 6.82 -10.07
N ALA A 86 3.34 6.71 -9.40
CA ALA A 86 2.74 5.42 -9.07
C ALA A 86 2.44 4.60 -10.34
N ARG A 87 1.88 5.23 -11.36
CA ARG A 87 1.62 4.61 -12.67
C ARG A 87 2.89 4.14 -13.37
N SER A 88 3.97 4.90 -13.26
CA SER A 88 5.27 4.55 -13.88
C SER A 88 5.80 3.24 -13.30
N LEU A 89 5.73 3.04 -11.98
CA LEU A 89 6.13 1.79 -11.33
C LEU A 89 5.29 0.59 -11.79
N VAL A 90 3.99 0.79 -12.02
CA VAL A 90 3.13 -0.27 -12.57
C VAL A 90 3.51 -0.57 -14.04
N ARG A 91 3.71 0.47 -14.84
CA ARG A 91 4.03 0.30 -16.27
C ARG A 91 5.40 -0.31 -16.52
N SER A 92 6.37 -0.06 -15.65
CA SER A 92 7.71 -0.68 -15.72
C SER A 92 7.71 -2.16 -15.30
N GLY A 93 6.61 -2.65 -14.68
CA GLY A 93 6.54 -3.99 -14.12
C GLY A 93 7.20 -4.14 -12.75
N ALA A 94 7.63 -3.04 -12.13
CA ALA A 94 8.20 -3.06 -10.78
C ALA A 94 7.17 -3.49 -9.73
N ALA A 95 5.90 -3.18 -9.95
CA ALA A 95 4.78 -3.68 -9.14
C ALA A 95 3.53 -3.86 -10.00
N ASP A 96 2.66 -4.83 -9.69
CA ASP A 96 1.33 -4.92 -10.32
C ASP A 96 0.39 -3.84 -9.78
N THR A 97 0.59 -3.46 -8.51
CA THR A 97 -0.21 -2.45 -7.81
C THR A 97 0.68 -1.58 -6.94
N VAL A 98 0.47 -0.26 -6.99
CA VAL A 98 1.13 0.72 -6.10
C VAL A 98 0.06 1.42 -5.28
N ALA A 99 0.14 1.29 -3.96
CA ALA A 99 -0.75 1.94 -3.00
C ALA A 99 0.04 3.05 -2.27
N LEU A 100 0.05 4.26 -2.82
CA LEU A 100 0.79 5.40 -2.29
C LEU A 100 -0.01 6.10 -1.19
N SER A 101 0.53 6.15 0.02
CA SER A 101 -0.04 6.95 1.10
C SER A 101 0.52 8.38 1.09
N VAL A 102 -0.38 9.38 1.18
CA VAL A 102 -0.03 10.81 1.08
C VAL A 102 -0.43 11.56 2.36
N GLY A 103 -0.49 10.87 3.48
CA GLY A 103 -0.83 11.45 4.78
C GLY A 103 -2.21 12.13 4.77
N GLU A 104 -2.27 13.38 5.22
CA GLU A 104 -3.51 14.17 5.29
C GLU A 104 -4.14 14.47 3.91
N GLN A 105 -3.41 14.24 2.83
CA GLN A 105 -3.92 14.43 1.47
C GLN A 105 -4.55 13.15 0.89
N GLY A 106 -4.54 12.06 1.65
CA GLY A 106 -5.20 10.81 1.27
C GLY A 106 -4.28 9.76 0.69
N ALA A 107 -4.70 9.12 -0.40
CA ALA A 107 -3.94 8.04 -1.01
C ALA A 107 -4.20 7.92 -2.52
N VAL A 108 -3.24 7.31 -3.22
CA VAL A 108 -3.34 6.95 -4.63
C VAL A 108 -3.19 5.45 -4.78
N LEU A 109 -4.03 4.84 -5.60
CA LEU A 109 -3.90 3.44 -6.01
C LEU A 109 -3.68 3.38 -7.52
N ALA A 110 -2.56 2.84 -7.96
CA ALA A 110 -2.28 2.58 -9.36
C ALA A 110 -2.26 1.07 -9.63
N THR A 111 -2.94 0.65 -10.68
CA THR A 111 -2.95 -0.72 -11.21
C THR A 111 -2.79 -0.69 -12.73
N ARG A 112 -2.79 -1.84 -13.37
CA ARG A 112 -2.82 -1.92 -14.84
C ARG A 112 -4.11 -1.36 -15.44
N GLU A 113 -5.22 -1.37 -14.69
CA GLU A 113 -6.53 -0.89 -15.11
C GLU A 113 -6.65 0.64 -15.07
N GLY A 114 -5.91 1.30 -14.17
CA GLY A 114 -5.97 2.75 -14.01
C GLY A 114 -5.30 3.24 -12.75
N VAL A 115 -5.50 4.52 -12.49
CA VAL A 115 -5.02 5.19 -11.28
C VAL A 115 -6.19 5.92 -10.64
N TRP A 116 -6.35 5.77 -9.33
CA TRP A 116 -7.40 6.41 -8.54
C TRP A 116 -6.79 7.15 -7.37
N GLN A 117 -7.37 8.28 -7.04
CA GLN A 117 -7.04 9.08 -5.88
C GLN A 117 -8.25 9.19 -4.96
N ALA A 118 -8.05 9.01 -3.66
CA ALA A 118 -9.04 9.26 -2.62
C ALA A 118 -8.49 10.27 -1.61
N PRO A 119 -9.30 11.26 -1.16
CA PRO A 119 -8.90 12.17 -0.09
C PRO A 119 -8.83 11.41 1.23
N ALA A 120 -8.03 11.93 2.18
CA ALA A 120 -8.08 11.46 3.56
C ALA A 120 -9.44 11.80 4.19
N LEU A 121 -9.86 10.99 5.16
CA LEU A 121 -10.96 11.35 6.03
C LEU A 121 -10.46 12.23 7.17
N ASN A 122 -11.13 13.35 7.37
CA ASN A 122 -10.91 14.18 8.54
C ASN A 122 -11.63 13.54 9.74
N VAL A 123 -10.85 12.98 10.66
CA VAL A 123 -11.33 12.35 11.88
C VAL A 123 -10.71 13.03 13.10
N PRO A 124 -11.38 13.04 14.26
CA PRO A 124 -10.78 13.51 15.51
C PRO A 124 -9.62 12.56 15.87
N ALA A 125 -8.41 12.93 15.44
CA ALA A 125 -7.23 12.11 15.71
C ALA A 125 -6.87 12.18 17.20
N THR A 126 -6.58 11.03 17.78
CA THR A 126 -5.91 10.94 19.08
C THR A 126 -4.40 11.13 18.89
N THR A 127 -3.62 11.02 19.95
CA THR A 127 -2.16 11.16 19.86
C THR A 127 -1.52 9.98 19.12
N GLY A 128 -0.94 10.24 17.96
CA GLY A 128 -0.11 9.29 17.21
C GLY A 128 -0.77 8.76 15.94
N THR A 129 0.08 8.46 14.96
CA THR A 129 -0.31 7.92 13.64
C THR A 129 0.21 6.50 13.42
N THR A 130 0.75 5.88 14.49
CA THR A 130 1.36 4.54 14.42
C THR A 130 0.31 3.50 14.06
N GLY A 131 0.64 2.66 13.07
CA GLY A 131 -0.26 1.60 12.61
C GLY A 131 -1.31 2.03 11.57
N ALA A 132 -1.48 3.34 11.30
CA ALA A 132 -2.42 3.79 10.27
C ALA A 132 -2.06 3.26 8.87
N GLY A 133 -0.78 3.22 8.54
CA GLY A 133 -0.28 2.65 7.29
C GLY A 133 -0.49 1.14 7.18
N ASP A 134 -0.31 0.41 8.28
CA ASP A 134 -0.54 -1.04 8.33
C ASP A 134 -2.03 -1.36 8.21
N CYS A 135 -2.89 -0.60 8.91
CA CYS A 135 -4.34 -0.75 8.80
C CYS A 135 -4.84 -0.44 7.39
N PHE A 136 -4.33 0.64 6.77
CA PHE A 136 -4.61 0.98 5.37
C PHE A 136 -4.25 -0.19 4.46
N LEU A 137 -3.02 -0.72 4.56
CA LEU A 137 -2.54 -1.81 3.72
C LEU A 137 -3.35 -3.09 3.92
N ALA A 138 -3.62 -3.45 5.17
CA ALA A 138 -4.37 -4.66 5.49
C ALA A 138 -5.80 -4.64 4.90
N ALA A 139 -6.52 -3.52 5.06
CA ALA A 139 -7.88 -3.38 4.54
C ALA A 139 -7.90 -3.31 3.01
N LEU A 140 -6.93 -2.64 2.38
CA LEU A 140 -6.79 -2.60 0.93
C LEU A 140 -6.56 -4.01 0.35
N VAL A 141 -5.61 -4.77 0.92
CA VAL A 141 -5.32 -6.14 0.47
C VAL A 141 -6.52 -7.05 0.69
N TRP A 142 -7.20 -6.93 1.84
CA TRP A 142 -8.42 -7.69 2.12
C TRP A 142 -9.54 -7.42 1.10
N ALA A 143 -9.75 -6.17 0.72
CA ALA A 143 -10.74 -5.80 -0.29
C ALA A 143 -10.36 -6.33 -1.68
N LEU A 144 -9.08 -6.24 -2.07
CA LEU A 144 -8.58 -6.81 -3.32
C LEU A 144 -8.69 -8.34 -3.35
N ASP A 145 -8.46 -9.01 -2.20
CA ASP A 145 -8.59 -10.47 -2.07
C ASP A 145 -10.04 -10.94 -2.23
N ARG A 146 -10.99 -10.13 -1.82
CA ARG A 146 -12.44 -10.34 -2.03
C ARG A 146 -12.87 -10.17 -3.49
N GLY A 147 -12.05 -9.56 -4.33
CA GLY A 147 -12.37 -9.20 -5.71
C GLY A 147 -13.06 -7.85 -5.86
N ASP A 148 -12.97 -6.96 -4.87
CA ASP A 148 -13.49 -5.61 -5.00
C ASP A 148 -12.71 -4.85 -6.08
N ALA A 149 -13.39 -3.93 -6.78
CA ALA A 149 -12.76 -3.07 -7.75
C ALA A 149 -11.66 -2.20 -7.08
N PRO A 150 -10.58 -1.82 -7.80
CA PRO A 150 -9.47 -1.05 -7.23
C PRO A 150 -9.90 0.23 -6.50
N ALA A 151 -10.86 0.97 -7.05
CA ALA A 151 -11.40 2.18 -6.42
C ALA A 151 -12.07 1.86 -5.06
N GLU A 152 -12.82 0.76 -4.97
CA GLU A 152 -13.47 0.37 -3.72
C GLU A 152 -12.43 -0.14 -2.70
N ALA A 153 -11.43 -0.91 -3.14
CA ALA A 153 -10.33 -1.33 -2.28
C ALA A 153 -9.57 -0.14 -1.69
N LEU A 154 -9.35 0.92 -2.48
CA LEU A 154 -8.75 2.17 -1.99
C LEU A 154 -9.61 2.83 -0.89
N ARG A 155 -10.95 2.84 -1.03
CA ARG A 155 -11.86 3.35 0.00
C ARG A 155 -11.71 2.60 1.33
N TRP A 156 -11.65 1.26 1.28
CA TRP A 156 -11.43 0.43 2.46
C TRP A 156 -10.09 0.75 3.13
N GLY A 157 -9.03 0.91 2.35
CA GLY A 157 -7.71 1.31 2.85
C GLY A 157 -7.76 2.65 3.58
N VAL A 158 -8.32 3.70 2.94
CA VAL A 158 -8.44 5.04 3.53
C VAL A 158 -9.27 5.01 4.82
N ALA A 159 -10.39 4.29 4.83
CA ALA A 159 -11.23 4.14 6.01
C ALA A 159 -10.48 3.48 7.18
N ALA A 160 -9.72 2.42 6.91
CA ALA A 160 -8.96 1.71 7.94
C ALA A 160 -7.79 2.54 8.48
N GLY A 161 -7.08 3.26 7.61
CA GLY A 161 -6.06 4.22 8.04
C GLY A 161 -6.62 5.30 8.94
N ALA A 162 -7.78 5.87 8.59
CA ALA A 162 -8.48 6.85 9.41
C ALA A 162 -9.01 6.26 10.73
N ALA A 163 -9.54 5.03 10.70
CA ALA A 163 -10.03 4.35 11.91
C ALA A 163 -8.92 4.13 12.94
N ALA A 164 -7.70 3.85 12.51
CA ALA A 164 -6.55 3.71 13.42
C ALA A 164 -6.25 5.01 14.19
N LEU A 165 -6.53 6.18 13.59
CA LEU A 165 -6.33 7.49 14.24
C LEU A 165 -7.33 7.78 15.37
N LEU A 166 -8.44 7.04 15.45
CA LEU A 166 -9.44 7.21 16.51
C LEU A 166 -8.98 6.61 17.84
N HIS A 167 -7.93 5.80 17.82
CA HIS A 167 -7.47 5.08 19.00
C HIS A 167 -6.08 5.54 19.45
N PRO A 168 -5.79 5.59 20.76
CA PRO A 168 -4.51 6.07 21.24
C PRO A 168 -3.37 5.05 21.06
N GLY A 169 -2.16 5.57 20.95
CA GLY A 169 -0.93 4.77 20.93
C GLY A 169 -0.80 3.87 19.72
N THR A 170 -0.62 2.57 19.94
CA THR A 170 -0.46 1.55 18.91
C THR A 170 -1.70 0.67 18.71
N THR A 171 -2.86 1.11 19.24
CA THR A 171 -4.12 0.40 19.04
C THR A 171 -4.52 0.47 17.57
N LEU A 172 -4.74 -0.69 16.96
CA LEU A 172 -5.11 -0.80 15.56
C LEU A 172 -6.59 -0.44 15.32
N ALA A 173 -6.93 -0.19 14.07
CA ALA A 173 -8.30 0.08 13.65
C ALA A 173 -9.26 -1.04 14.07
N GLN A 174 -10.42 -0.65 14.61
CA GLN A 174 -11.49 -1.58 14.95
C GLN A 174 -12.42 -1.79 13.76
N ALA A 175 -12.89 -3.02 13.58
CA ALA A 175 -13.71 -3.38 12.40
C ALA A 175 -14.97 -2.51 12.25
N ASP A 176 -15.66 -2.21 13.36
CA ASP A 176 -16.89 -1.40 13.37
C ASP A 176 -16.60 0.04 12.92
N ASP A 177 -15.46 0.61 13.34
CA ASP A 177 -15.04 1.94 12.92
C ASP A 177 -14.73 1.96 11.41
N VAL A 178 -14.02 0.96 10.91
CA VAL A 178 -13.72 0.84 9.47
C VAL A 178 -15.02 0.73 8.66
N GLN A 179 -15.97 -0.12 9.08
CA GLN A 179 -17.27 -0.29 8.41
C GLN A 179 -18.10 0.99 8.41
N ARG A 180 -18.03 1.75 9.48
CA ARG A 180 -18.69 3.06 9.59
C ARG A 180 -18.02 4.08 8.68
N LEU A 181 -16.69 4.19 8.75
CA LEU A 181 -15.93 5.21 8.03
C LEU A 181 -15.87 5.00 6.52
N VAL A 182 -15.86 3.75 6.02
CA VAL A 182 -15.84 3.49 4.57
C VAL A 182 -17.02 4.12 3.84
N ARG A 183 -18.17 4.25 4.50
CA ARG A 183 -19.36 4.92 3.95
C ARG A 183 -19.16 6.42 3.77
N SER A 184 -18.24 7.01 4.54
CA SER A 184 -17.92 8.44 4.49
C SER A 184 -16.74 8.76 3.55
N VAL A 185 -16.00 7.77 3.08
CA VAL A 185 -14.94 7.99 2.08
C VAL A 185 -15.59 8.35 0.75
N PRO A 186 -15.29 9.53 0.18
CA PRO A 186 -15.79 9.90 -1.14
C PRO A 186 -15.37 8.86 -2.20
N ALA A 187 -16.14 8.77 -3.28
CA ALA A 187 -15.74 7.94 -4.41
C ALA A 187 -14.37 8.39 -4.93
N PRO A 188 -13.39 7.47 -5.06
CA PRO A 188 -12.09 7.83 -5.61
C PRO A 188 -12.21 8.37 -7.04
N VAL A 189 -11.43 9.41 -7.33
CA VAL A 189 -11.40 10.04 -8.64
C VAL A 189 -10.37 9.31 -9.52
N ALA A 190 -10.81 8.90 -10.71
CA ALA A 190 -9.89 8.34 -11.69
C ALA A 190 -8.96 9.44 -12.24
N PHE A 191 -7.67 9.17 -12.25
CA PHE A 191 -6.68 10.06 -12.82
C PHE A 191 -6.56 9.82 -14.32
N THR A 192 -6.86 10.84 -15.10
CA THR A 192 -6.60 10.87 -16.54
C THR A 192 -5.37 11.70 -16.79
N PRO A 193 -4.27 11.13 -17.35
CA PRO A 193 -3.12 11.95 -17.74
C PRO A 193 -3.55 13.04 -18.71
N GLN A 194 -3.07 14.25 -18.48
CA GLN A 194 -3.16 15.27 -19.53
C GLN A 194 -2.22 14.88 -20.69
N PRO A 195 -2.65 15.13 -21.93
CA PRO A 195 -1.86 14.81 -23.11
C PRO A 195 -0.53 15.57 -23.18
#